data_1e9441cf7d8e194ea83a266b6efe5e19
#
_entry.id   1e9441cf7d8e194ea83a266b6efe5e19
#
_cell.length_a   1.000
_cell.length_b   1.000
_cell.length_c   1.000
_cell.angle_alpha   90.00
_cell.angle_beta   90.00
_cell.angle_gamma   90.00
#
_symmetry.space_group_name_H-M   'P 1'
#
loop_
_entity.id
_entity.type
_entity.pdbx_description
1 polymer ?
#
loop_
_entity_poly.entity_id
_entity_poly.type
_entity_poly.pdbx_seq_one_letter_code
_entity_poly.pdbx_strand_id
1 'polypeptide(L)'
;MDYTTKNIINFDLDGDNKKEKLFVISNVFTTESPKDIFNFIFVVKDNNISILKKDIETYDKMYNMCQAYVAYLVDLTGNGTYEIITGCGYYSNKEQCIEMYQLKNKKYQKVISCEDE
;
A
#
# COMPACT_ATOMS: atom_id res chain seq x y z
N MET A 1 -6.44 -9.85 -21.06
CA MET A 1 -5.49 -10.25 -20.01
C MET A 1 -5.71 -9.41 -18.76
N ASP A 2 -5.81 -10.06 -17.63
CA ASP A 2 -6.00 -9.38 -16.35
C ASP A 2 -4.67 -8.95 -15.78
N TYR A 3 -4.48 -7.65 -15.57
CA TYR A 3 -3.26 -7.10 -14.97
C TYR A 3 -3.44 -6.79 -13.48
N THR A 4 -4.33 -7.50 -12.81
CA THR A 4 -4.43 -7.39 -11.35
C THR A 4 -3.13 -7.88 -10.72
N THR A 5 -2.48 -7.00 -9.97
CA THR A 5 -1.29 -7.37 -9.21
C THR A 5 -1.69 -7.74 -7.80
N LYS A 6 -1.04 -8.77 -7.28
CA LYS A 6 -1.27 -9.24 -5.91
C LYS A 6 0.06 -9.64 -5.31
N ASN A 7 0.53 -8.88 -4.34
CA ASN A 7 1.75 -9.16 -3.62
C ASN A 7 1.43 -9.40 -2.15
N ILE A 8 2.05 -10.44 -1.58
CA ILE A 8 1.92 -10.74 -0.16
C ILE A 8 3.33 -10.78 0.41
N ILE A 9 3.58 -9.91 1.38
CA ILE A 9 4.87 -9.82 2.06
C ILE A 9 4.68 -10.35 3.48
N ASN A 10 5.45 -11.37 3.86
CA ASN A 10 5.45 -11.91 5.20
C ASN A 10 6.66 -11.34 5.94
N PHE A 11 6.43 -10.57 6.99
CA PHE A 11 7.50 -9.89 7.68
C PHE A 11 7.07 -9.54 9.11
N ASP A 12 8.00 -9.63 10.05
CA ASP A 12 7.76 -9.22 11.44
C ASP A 12 7.86 -7.69 11.52
N LEU A 13 6.72 -7.01 11.32
CA LEU A 13 6.67 -5.56 11.24
C LEU A 13 6.75 -4.87 12.61
N ASP A 14 6.27 -5.52 13.66
CA ASP A 14 6.19 -4.91 14.99
C ASP A 14 7.23 -5.44 15.98
N GLY A 15 8.10 -6.35 15.56
CA GLY A 15 9.19 -6.82 16.39
C GLY A 15 8.80 -7.85 17.46
N ASP A 16 7.63 -8.49 17.32
CA ASP A 16 7.15 -9.47 18.29
C ASP A 16 7.55 -10.92 17.97
N ASN A 17 8.41 -11.14 16.97
CA ASN A 17 8.84 -12.44 16.46
C ASN A 17 7.76 -13.24 15.75
N LYS A 18 6.63 -12.63 15.45
CA LYS A 18 5.58 -13.22 14.62
C LYS A 18 5.46 -12.41 13.34
N LYS A 19 5.33 -13.09 12.21
CA LYS A 19 5.24 -12.42 10.93
C LYS A 19 3.81 -11.96 10.68
N GLU A 20 3.66 -10.71 10.28
CA GLU A 20 2.42 -10.19 9.73
C GLU A 20 2.40 -10.39 8.22
N LYS A 21 1.22 -10.30 7.62
CA LYS A 21 1.06 -10.35 6.18
C LYS A 21 0.67 -8.96 5.69
N LEU A 22 1.50 -8.42 4.79
CA LEU A 22 1.24 -7.14 4.14
C LEU A 22 0.75 -7.45 2.72
N PHE A 23 -0.49 -7.05 2.43
CA PHE A 23 -1.12 -7.30 1.13
C PHE A 23 -1.13 -6.03 0.30
N VAL A 24 -0.74 -6.17 -0.96
CA VAL A 24 -0.84 -5.10 -1.96
C VAL A 24 -1.62 -5.67 -3.14
N ILE A 25 -2.80 -5.14 -3.40
CA ILE A 25 -3.68 -5.62 -4.47
C ILE A 25 -4.11 -4.42 -5.32
N SER A 26 -3.89 -4.49 -6.63
CA SER A 26 -4.22 -3.39 -7.54
C SER A 26 -4.59 -3.94 -8.91
N ASN A 27 -5.60 -3.33 -9.56
CA ASN A 27 -5.95 -3.61 -10.94
C ASN A 27 -5.89 -2.36 -11.83
N VAL A 28 -5.14 -1.34 -11.41
CA VAL A 28 -5.15 -0.02 -12.06
C VAL A 28 -4.76 -0.09 -13.54
N PHE A 29 -3.84 -0.99 -13.90
CA PHE A 29 -3.38 -1.11 -15.29
C PHE A 29 -4.00 -2.30 -16.02
N THR A 30 -5.17 -2.74 -15.59
CA THR A 30 -5.87 -3.84 -16.27
C THR A 30 -6.31 -3.43 -17.67
N THR A 31 -6.26 -4.37 -18.62
CA THR A 31 -6.79 -4.18 -19.97
C THR A 31 -8.22 -4.67 -20.11
N GLU A 32 -8.72 -5.39 -19.11
CA GLU A 32 -10.12 -5.75 -19.03
C GLU A 32 -10.89 -4.50 -18.57
N SER A 33 -12.09 -4.31 -19.03
CA SER A 33 -12.88 -3.14 -18.68
C SER A 33 -13.75 -3.46 -17.44
N PRO A 34 -13.17 -3.56 -16.24
CA PRO A 34 -13.97 -3.82 -15.06
C PRO A 34 -14.80 -2.61 -14.70
N LYS A 35 -15.78 -2.81 -13.86
CA LYS A 35 -16.62 -1.71 -13.38
C LYS A 35 -15.80 -0.75 -12.54
N ASP A 36 -14.95 -1.28 -11.67
CA ASP A 36 -14.18 -0.50 -10.70
C ASP A 36 -12.70 -0.78 -10.81
N ILE A 37 -11.91 0.27 -10.54
CA ILE A 37 -10.45 0.22 -10.43
C ILE A 37 -10.11 0.44 -8.96
N PHE A 38 -9.15 -0.31 -8.44
CA PHE A 38 -8.83 -0.24 -7.02
C PHE A 38 -7.34 -0.37 -6.73
N ASN A 39 -6.94 0.21 -5.61
CA ASN A 39 -5.69 -0.02 -4.92
C ASN A 39 -5.99 -0.35 -3.47
N PHE A 40 -5.49 -1.47 -2.96
CA PHE A 40 -5.61 -1.83 -1.56
C PHE A 40 -4.24 -2.18 -0.99
N ILE A 41 -3.90 -1.58 0.14
CA ILE A 41 -2.76 -1.99 0.95
C ILE A 41 -3.27 -2.20 2.36
N PHE A 42 -3.06 -3.39 2.90
CA PHE A 42 -3.51 -3.69 4.26
C PHE A 42 -2.60 -4.71 4.94
N VAL A 43 -2.55 -4.63 6.26
CA VAL A 43 -1.76 -5.54 7.10
C VAL A 43 -2.71 -6.44 7.88
N VAL A 44 -2.42 -7.73 7.88
CA VAL A 44 -3.16 -8.71 8.68
C VAL A 44 -2.23 -9.23 9.77
N LYS A 45 -2.66 -9.08 11.02
CA LYS A 45 -1.99 -9.65 12.18
C LYS A 45 -3.01 -10.41 13.00
N ASP A 46 -2.78 -11.71 13.20
CA ASP A 46 -3.76 -12.60 13.83
C ASP A 46 -5.10 -12.48 13.08
N ASN A 47 -6.16 -12.03 13.75
CA ASN A 47 -7.46 -11.83 13.12
C ASN A 47 -7.77 -10.35 12.88
N ASN A 48 -6.76 -9.48 13.00
CA ASN A 48 -6.95 -8.03 12.85
C ASN A 48 -6.45 -7.56 11.49
N ILE A 49 -7.23 -6.69 10.85
CA ILE A 49 -6.87 -6.10 9.56
C ILE A 49 -6.71 -4.59 9.75
N SER A 50 -5.55 -4.06 9.35
CA SER A 50 -5.29 -2.62 9.33
C SER A 50 -5.20 -2.17 7.88
N ILE A 51 -6.10 -1.32 7.45
CA ILE A 51 -6.13 -0.81 6.08
C ILE A 51 -5.27 0.46 6.01
N LEU A 52 -4.21 0.41 5.18
CA LEU A 52 -3.33 1.56 4.97
C LEU A 52 -3.81 2.42 3.81
N LYS A 53 -4.25 1.76 2.74
CA LYS A 53 -4.67 2.47 1.53
C LYS A 53 -5.88 1.75 0.95
N LYS A 54 -6.90 2.55 0.59
CA LYS A 54 -8.10 2.03 -0.05
C LYS A 54 -8.59 3.06 -1.05
N ASP A 55 -8.27 2.85 -2.31
CA ASP A 55 -8.72 3.72 -3.41
C ASP A 55 -9.61 2.90 -4.32
N ILE A 56 -10.82 3.38 -4.59
CA ILE A 56 -11.74 2.77 -5.53
C ILE A 56 -12.29 3.85 -6.44
N GLU A 57 -12.18 3.65 -7.74
CA GLU A 57 -12.70 4.56 -8.75
C GLU A 57 -13.35 3.79 -9.88
N THR A 58 -14.16 4.47 -10.68
CA THR A 58 -14.74 3.87 -11.88
C THR A 58 -13.67 3.71 -12.96
N TYR A 59 -13.87 2.75 -13.86
CA TYR A 59 -12.88 2.41 -14.89
C TYR A 59 -12.49 3.60 -15.77
N ASP A 60 -13.41 4.51 -16.04
CA ASP A 60 -13.14 5.67 -16.88
C ASP A 60 -12.12 6.63 -16.28
N LYS A 61 -11.84 6.53 -14.97
CA LYS A 61 -10.85 7.35 -14.28
C LYS A 61 -9.50 6.66 -14.13
N MET A 62 -9.28 5.54 -14.81
CA MET A 62 -8.06 4.74 -14.69
C MET A 62 -6.78 5.56 -14.90
N TYR A 63 -6.77 6.46 -15.87
CA TYR A 63 -5.57 7.25 -16.18
C TYR A 63 -5.22 8.29 -15.13
N ASN A 64 -6.14 8.56 -14.20
CA ASN A 64 -5.91 9.48 -13.10
C ASN A 64 -5.48 8.76 -11.83
N MET A 65 -5.42 7.44 -11.85
CA MET A 65 -5.02 6.63 -10.72
C MET A 65 -3.58 6.14 -10.89
N CYS A 66 -2.92 5.92 -9.77
CA CYS A 66 -1.60 5.31 -9.73
C CYS A 66 -1.70 3.88 -9.24
N GLN A 67 -0.73 3.06 -9.61
CA GLN A 67 -0.62 1.69 -9.10
C GLN A 67 0.22 1.72 -7.82
N ALA A 68 -0.37 1.29 -6.71
CA ALA A 68 0.29 1.28 -5.41
C ALA A 68 1.27 0.11 -5.29
N TYR A 69 2.38 0.35 -4.60
CA TYR A 69 3.37 -0.69 -4.29
C TYR A 69 4.07 -0.36 -2.98
N VAL A 70 4.65 -1.37 -2.35
CA VAL A 70 5.49 -1.17 -1.18
C VAL A 70 6.93 -1.00 -1.65
N ALA A 71 7.51 0.16 -1.36
CA ALA A 71 8.87 0.48 -1.77
C ALA A 71 9.89 -0.05 -0.77
N TYR A 72 9.66 0.17 0.53
CA TYR A 72 10.59 -0.23 1.58
C TYR A 72 9.86 -0.58 2.86
N LEU A 73 10.46 -1.51 3.60
CA LEU A 73 10.17 -1.75 5.01
C LEU A 73 11.44 -1.39 5.76
N VAL A 74 11.39 -0.39 6.63
CA VAL A 74 12.60 0.14 7.28
C VAL A 74 12.31 0.53 8.71
N ASP A 75 13.25 0.22 9.61
CA ASP A 75 13.18 0.63 11.01
C ASP A 75 14.01 1.91 11.19
N LEU A 76 13.39 3.06 10.93
CA LEU A 76 14.09 4.35 10.97
C LEU A 76 14.45 4.79 12.39
N THR A 77 13.69 4.34 13.39
CA THR A 77 13.90 4.75 14.77
C THR A 77 14.75 3.79 15.57
N GLY A 78 15.03 2.59 15.04
CA GLY A 78 15.78 1.57 15.74
C GLY A 78 15.05 0.92 16.90
N ASN A 79 13.72 1.01 16.93
CA ASN A 79 12.93 0.49 18.04
C ASN A 79 12.36 -0.91 17.82
N GLY A 80 12.73 -1.55 16.70
CA GLY A 80 12.25 -2.90 16.38
C GLY A 80 10.94 -2.93 15.62
N THR A 81 10.27 -1.79 15.46
CA THR A 81 9.08 -1.70 14.61
C THR A 81 9.45 -1.09 13.27
N TYR A 82 8.82 -1.57 12.20
CA TYR A 82 9.18 -1.16 10.85
C TYR A 82 8.14 -0.21 10.27
N GLU A 83 8.63 0.89 9.70
CA GLU A 83 7.83 1.80 8.90
C GLU A 83 7.61 1.19 7.54
N ILE A 84 6.43 1.44 6.96
CA ILE A 84 6.07 0.98 5.64
C ILE A 84 6.10 2.19 4.71
N ILE A 85 6.99 2.16 3.72
CA ILE A 85 7.09 3.22 2.72
C ILE A 85 6.48 2.70 1.44
N THR A 86 5.44 3.39 0.97
CA THR A 86 4.72 3.03 -0.24
C THR A 86 4.97 4.04 -1.34
N GLY A 87 4.86 3.58 -2.57
CA GLY A 87 4.87 4.44 -3.73
C GLY A 87 3.62 4.20 -4.56
N CYS A 88 3.34 5.13 -5.47
CA CYS A 88 2.22 4.99 -6.39
C CYS A 88 2.64 5.50 -7.76
N GLY A 89 2.81 4.57 -8.71
CA GLY A 89 3.28 4.89 -10.05
C GLY A 89 2.12 5.18 -11.00
N TYR A 90 2.17 6.34 -11.66
CA TYR A 90 1.14 6.76 -12.60
C TYR A 90 1.40 6.21 -14.01
N TYR A 91 0.32 6.01 -14.75
CA TYR A 91 0.36 5.57 -16.13
C TYR A 91 1.10 6.60 -17.02
N SER A 92 0.92 7.89 -16.74
CA SER A 92 1.58 8.98 -17.45
C SER A 92 2.69 9.53 -16.57
N ASN A 93 3.92 9.35 -16.84
CA ASN A 93 5.15 9.84 -16.19
C ASN A 93 5.03 11.00 -15.18
N LYS A 94 3.97 11.04 -14.38
CA LYS A 94 3.84 11.99 -13.29
C LYS A 94 4.77 11.60 -12.16
N GLU A 95 5.11 12.56 -11.30
CA GLU A 95 5.88 12.26 -10.10
C GLU A 95 5.18 11.20 -9.26
N GLN A 96 5.98 10.28 -8.72
CA GLN A 96 5.43 9.24 -7.86
C GLN A 96 5.00 9.83 -6.52
N CYS A 97 3.87 9.35 -6.04
CA CYS A 97 3.38 9.68 -4.71
C CYS A 97 4.04 8.74 -3.71
N ILE A 98 4.81 9.29 -2.77
CA ILE A 98 5.47 8.52 -1.72
C ILE A 98 4.75 8.79 -0.40
N GLU A 99 4.41 7.74 0.31
CA GLU A 99 3.75 7.82 1.61
C GLU A 99 4.47 6.94 2.61
N MET A 100 4.45 7.34 3.88
CA MET A 100 5.03 6.56 4.96
C MET A 100 4.01 6.32 6.05
N TYR A 101 4.00 5.09 6.56
CA TYR A 101 3.12 4.66 7.64
C TYR A 101 3.95 4.17 8.81
N GLN A 102 3.60 4.61 10.01
CA GLN A 102 4.23 4.18 11.26
C GLN A 102 3.23 3.47 12.14
N LEU A 103 3.73 2.49 12.90
CA LEU A 103 2.92 1.79 13.89
C LEU A 103 2.82 2.64 15.15
N LYS A 104 1.59 3.04 15.51
CA LYS A 104 1.29 3.80 16.71
C LYS A 104 0.09 3.18 17.40
N ASN A 105 0.24 2.83 18.70
CA ASN A 105 -0.82 2.22 19.47
C ASN A 105 -1.42 0.99 18.76
N LYS A 106 -0.55 0.12 18.24
CA LYS A 106 -0.91 -1.14 17.55
C LYS A 106 -1.61 -0.93 16.22
N LYS A 107 -1.62 0.29 15.69
CA LYS A 107 -2.21 0.58 14.37
C LYS A 107 -1.23 1.37 13.52
N TYR A 108 -1.23 1.08 12.23
CA TYR A 108 -0.44 1.85 11.28
C TYR A 108 -1.16 3.16 10.95
N GLN A 109 -0.42 4.26 11.02
CA GLN A 109 -0.93 5.59 10.71
C GLN A 109 -0.04 6.24 9.66
N LYS A 110 -0.66 6.91 8.71
CA LYS A 110 0.05 7.68 7.70
C LYS A 110 0.68 8.90 8.36
N VAL A 111 2.01 9.01 8.26
CA VAL A 111 2.77 10.12 8.86
C VAL A 111 3.36 11.04 7.80
N ILE A 112 3.52 10.55 6.56
CA ILE A 112 3.94 11.38 5.43
C ILE A 112 3.00 11.07 4.28
N SER A 113 2.44 12.12 3.66
CA SER A 113 1.58 12.00 2.51
C SER A 113 2.16 12.83 1.35
N CYS A 114 1.99 12.36 0.14
CA CYS A 114 2.39 13.13 -1.05
C CYS A 114 1.58 14.41 -1.23
N GLU A 115 0.51 14.57 -0.49
CA GLU A 115 -0.28 15.80 -0.50
C GLU A 115 0.25 16.86 0.48
N ASP A 116 1.24 16.52 1.29
CA ASP A 116 1.79 17.38 2.34
C ASP A 116 3.01 18.20 1.87
N GLU A 117 3.09 18.52 0.60
CA GLU A 117 4.17 19.34 0.06
C GLU A 117 3.98 20.82 0.37
#